data_bce93e8143850b236610c368cf55ffbd
#
_entry.id   bce93e8143850b236610c368cf55ffbd
#
_cell.length_a   1.000
_cell.length_b   1.000
_cell.length_c   1.000
_cell.angle_alpha   90.00
_cell.angle_beta   90.00
_cell.angle_gamma   90.00
#
_symmetry.space_group_name_H-M   'P 1'
#
loop_
_entity.id
_entity.type
_entity.pdbx_description
1 polymer ?
#
loop_
_entity_poly.entity_id
_entity_poly.type
_entity_poly.pdbx_seq_one_letter_code
_entity_poly.pdbx_strand_id
1 'polypeptide(L)'
;MLWIASSTTSCGVYRFKDVSIPDSIKTVKINYIENKARYINPQLSPQLSDKLRQKIVNQTRLTQTNGDADWEISGYVSDYSVSTAAISNQQNATDRLNVSVHITLYDKLANKTSEYDVTHSFDYSATQTLEQAQVSKNDEIISNMTDEIFNKLFSNW
;
A
#
# COMPACT_ATOMS: atom_id res chain seq x y z
N MET A 1 -23.15 -52.32 -22.12
CA MET A 1 -22.02 -51.87 -21.31
C MET A 1 -21.84 -50.37 -21.52
N LEU A 2 -22.26 -49.58 -20.52
CA LEU A 2 -22.26 -48.12 -20.59
C LEU A 2 -21.10 -47.62 -19.74
N TRP A 3 -20.10 -46.99 -20.38
CA TRP A 3 -18.96 -46.39 -19.69
C TRP A 3 -19.29 -44.93 -19.36
N ILE A 4 -19.41 -44.63 -18.08
CA ILE A 4 -19.59 -43.26 -17.58
C ILE A 4 -18.18 -42.73 -17.29
N ALA A 5 -17.70 -41.77 -18.09
CA ALA A 5 -16.46 -41.03 -17.84
C ALA A 5 -16.78 -39.89 -16.87
N SER A 6 -16.29 -40.03 -15.63
CA SER A 6 -16.31 -38.96 -14.62
C SER A 6 -15.20 -37.95 -14.90
N SER A 7 -15.55 -36.77 -15.40
CA SER A 7 -14.65 -35.63 -15.52
C SER A 7 -14.55 -34.93 -14.16
N THR A 8 -13.42 -35.10 -13.48
CA THR A 8 -13.05 -34.32 -12.29
C THR A 8 -12.56 -32.94 -12.72
N THR A 9 -13.38 -31.92 -12.52
CA THR A 9 -12.95 -30.54 -12.64
C THR A 9 -12.05 -30.20 -11.46
N SER A 10 -10.76 -30.13 -11.70
CA SER A 10 -9.76 -29.60 -10.76
C SER A 10 -9.95 -28.09 -10.67
N CYS A 11 -10.52 -27.60 -9.58
CA CYS A 11 -10.46 -26.19 -9.20
C CYS A 11 -8.99 -25.84 -8.92
N GLY A 12 -8.36 -25.16 -9.87
CA GLY A 12 -7.04 -24.59 -9.67
C GLY A 12 -7.10 -23.54 -8.57
N VAL A 13 -6.55 -23.87 -7.40
CA VAL A 13 -6.30 -22.88 -6.33
C VAL A 13 -5.24 -21.94 -6.86
N TYR A 14 -5.63 -20.71 -7.18
CA TYR A 14 -4.70 -19.63 -7.47
C TYR A 14 -3.89 -19.36 -6.20
N ARG A 15 -2.72 -19.96 -6.08
CA ARG A 15 -1.70 -19.57 -5.11
C ARG A 15 -1.07 -18.27 -5.61
N PHE A 16 -1.28 -17.17 -4.88
CA PHE A 16 -0.46 -15.97 -5.02
C PHE A 16 0.99 -16.34 -4.70
N LYS A 17 1.84 -16.34 -5.72
CA LYS A 17 3.13 -17.02 -5.72
C LYS A 17 4.27 -16.19 -5.10
N ASP A 18 4.04 -14.94 -4.68
CA ASP A 18 5.12 -14.00 -4.40
C ASP A 18 5.09 -13.32 -3.02
N VAL A 19 4.32 -13.85 -2.07
CA VAL A 19 4.31 -13.33 -0.70
C VAL A 19 5.26 -14.16 0.16
N SER A 20 6.40 -13.56 0.53
CA SER A 20 7.41 -14.20 1.36
C SER A 20 7.15 -13.96 2.85
N ILE A 21 6.33 -14.80 3.45
CA ILE A 21 6.07 -14.79 4.89
C ILE A 21 6.57 -16.11 5.48
N PRO A 22 7.47 -16.09 6.51
CA PRO A 22 7.88 -17.30 7.21
C PRO A 22 6.69 -18.04 7.81
N ASP A 23 6.71 -19.37 7.78
CA ASP A 23 5.61 -20.21 8.29
C ASP A 23 5.33 -20.04 9.78
N SER A 24 6.32 -19.57 10.54
CA SER A 24 6.21 -19.22 11.96
C SER A 24 5.34 -17.99 12.24
N ILE A 25 5.18 -17.09 11.27
CA ILE A 25 4.40 -15.86 11.40
C ILE A 25 2.95 -16.17 11.06
N LYS A 26 2.05 -15.94 12.01
CA LYS A 26 0.61 -16.23 11.90
C LYS A 26 -0.26 -14.99 12.04
N THR A 27 0.19 -14.04 12.85
CA THR A 27 -0.59 -12.87 13.23
C THR A 27 0.10 -11.56 12.86
N VAL A 28 -0.70 -10.56 12.52
CA VAL A 28 -0.23 -9.22 12.19
C VAL A 28 -1.09 -8.16 12.88
N LYS A 29 -0.42 -7.17 13.45
CA LYS A 29 -1.03 -5.93 13.91
C LYS A 29 -0.67 -4.82 12.93
N ILE A 30 -1.68 -4.11 12.45
CA ILE A 30 -1.50 -3.02 11.50
C ILE A 30 -1.98 -1.73 12.18
N ASN A 31 -1.03 -0.89 12.53
CA ASN A 31 -1.29 0.39 13.16
C ASN A 31 -1.77 1.41 12.13
N TYR A 32 -2.39 2.46 12.62
CA TYR A 32 -2.81 3.60 11.79
C TYR A 32 -1.58 4.32 11.22
N ILE A 33 -1.62 4.63 9.92
CA ILE A 33 -0.57 5.40 9.24
C ILE A 33 -0.87 6.88 9.49
N GLU A 34 -0.08 7.51 10.35
CA GLU A 34 -0.24 8.93 10.68
C GLU A 34 0.20 9.83 9.53
N ASN A 35 -0.34 11.04 9.44
CA ASN A 35 0.17 12.04 8.51
C ASN A 35 1.10 13.02 9.25
N LYS A 36 2.40 12.93 8.93
CA LYS A 36 3.45 13.81 9.46
C LYS A 36 4.04 14.74 8.39
N ALA A 37 3.45 14.74 7.19
CA ALA A 37 3.85 15.64 6.13
C ALA A 37 3.54 17.11 6.47
N ARG A 38 4.27 18.02 5.84
CA ARG A 38 4.05 19.47 6.02
C ARG A 38 2.64 19.87 5.58
N TYR A 39 2.14 19.33 4.48
CA TYR A 39 0.76 19.48 4.05
C TYR A 39 -0.04 18.23 4.44
N ILE A 40 -1.17 18.42 5.09
CA ILE A 40 -2.01 17.33 5.59
C ILE A 40 -3.26 17.20 4.72
N ASN A 41 -3.34 16.11 3.94
CA ASN A 41 -4.58 15.67 3.35
C ASN A 41 -5.33 14.79 4.38
N PRO A 42 -6.46 15.25 4.93
CA PRO A 42 -7.13 14.54 6.04
C PRO A 42 -7.73 13.20 5.62
N GLN A 43 -7.94 12.96 4.33
CA GLN A 43 -8.50 11.71 3.82
C GLN A 43 -7.44 10.64 3.54
N LEU A 44 -6.19 11.02 3.34
CA LEU A 44 -5.12 10.09 2.93
C LEU A 44 -4.86 9.02 3.99
N SER A 45 -4.58 9.40 5.22
CA SER A 45 -4.21 8.48 6.30
C SER A 45 -5.28 7.44 6.62
N PRO A 46 -6.55 7.81 6.84
CA PRO A 46 -7.58 6.80 7.13
C PRO A 46 -7.81 5.85 5.96
N GLN A 47 -7.89 6.36 4.73
CA GLN A 47 -8.15 5.52 3.55
C GLN A 47 -6.95 4.62 3.23
N LEU A 48 -5.73 5.12 3.32
CA LEU A 48 -4.52 4.32 3.12
C LEU A 48 -4.39 3.22 4.16
N SER A 49 -4.63 3.55 5.45
CA SER A 49 -4.59 2.58 6.55
C SER A 49 -5.60 1.47 6.36
N ASP A 50 -6.84 1.81 6.01
CA ASP A 50 -7.90 0.83 5.80
C ASP A 50 -7.66 -0.03 4.56
N LYS A 51 -7.21 0.57 3.46
CA LYS A 51 -6.92 -0.16 2.22
C LYS A 51 -5.74 -1.12 2.39
N LEU A 52 -4.67 -0.68 3.08
CA LEU A 52 -3.53 -1.55 3.38
C LEU A 52 -3.94 -2.73 4.26
N ARG A 53 -4.74 -2.47 5.30
CA ARG A 53 -5.27 -3.52 6.19
C ARG A 53 -6.08 -4.55 5.41
N GLN A 54 -7.02 -4.10 4.57
CA GLN A 54 -7.82 -4.98 3.73
C GLN A 54 -6.95 -5.81 2.77
N LYS A 55 -5.96 -5.19 2.13
CA LYS A 55 -5.08 -5.88 1.20
C LYS A 55 -4.25 -6.96 1.90
N ILE A 56 -3.68 -6.66 3.07
CA ILE A 56 -2.89 -7.63 3.83
C ILE A 56 -3.75 -8.83 4.25
N VAL A 57 -4.93 -8.58 4.81
CA VAL A 57 -5.85 -9.65 5.25
C VAL A 57 -6.32 -10.51 4.06
N ASN A 58 -6.62 -9.88 2.91
CA ASN A 58 -7.18 -10.59 1.76
C ASN A 58 -6.12 -11.32 0.92
N GLN A 59 -4.87 -10.84 0.90
CA GLN A 59 -3.82 -11.37 0.03
C GLN A 59 -2.70 -12.12 0.77
N THR A 60 -2.80 -12.24 2.08
CA THR A 60 -1.88 -13.05 2.89
C THR A 60 -2.65 -14.06 3.73
N ARG A 61 -1.91 -14.99 4.33
CA ARG A 61 -2.48 -15.94 5.30
C ARG A 61 -2.50 -15.40 6.73
N LEU A 62 -2.08 -14.15 6.94
CA LEU A 62 -1.98 -13.56 8.27
C LEU A 62 -3.36 -13.23 8.84
N THR A 63 -3.53 -13.53 10.11
CA THR A 63 -4.71 -13.12 10.88
C THR A 63 -4.42 -11.78 11.56
N GLN A 64 -5.28 -10.78 11.28
CA GLN A 64 -5.16 -9.48 11.93
C GLN A 64 -5.59 -9.57 13.40
N THR A 65 -4.83 -8.90 14.26
CA THR A 65 -5.16 -8.71 15.67
C THR A 65 -4.88 -7.27 16.10
N ASN A 66 -5.59 -6.79 17.12
CA ASN A 66 -5.32 -5.50 17.75
C ASN A 66 -4.46 -5.64 19.01
N GLY A 67 -4.24 -6.88 19.45
CA GLY A 67 -3.40 -7.20 20.60
C GLY A 67 -1.96 -7.52 20.20
N ASP A 68 -1.39 -8.47 20.92
CA ASP A 68 -0.04 -8.96 20.62
C ASP A 68 -0.01 -9.75 19.30
N ALA A 69 0.96 -9.48 18.46
CA ALA A 69 1.11 -10.09 17.14
C ALA A 69 2.55 -10.51 16.85
N ASP A 70 2.71 -11.48 15.94
CA ASP A 70 4.05 -11.90 15.49
C ASP A 70 4.73 -10.80 14.68
N TRP A 71 3.96 -10.11 13.83
CA TRP A 71 4.38 -8.93 13.08
C TRP A 71 3.57 -7.70 13.46
N GLU A 72 4.26 -6.58 13.63
CA GLU A 72 3.64 -5.27 13.82
C GLU A 72 4.08 -4.33 12.71
N ILE A 73 3.10 -3.80 11.97
CA ILE A 73 3.31 -2.84 10.89
C ILE A 73 2.84 -1.47 11.39
N SER A 74 3.72 -0.49 11.28
CA SER A 74 3.46 0.90 11.59
C SER A 74 4.04 1.81 10.51
N GLY A 75 3.65 3.06 10.48
CA GLY A 75 4.17 4.00 9.50
C GLY A 75 3.57 5.39 9.60
N TYR A 76 4.06 6.26 8.76
CA TYR A 76 3.56 7.62 8.63
C TYR A 76 3.80 8.17 7.23
N VAL A 77 2.92 9.06 6.78
CA VAL A 77 3.15 9.87 5.58
C VAL A 77 4.25 10.88 5.91
N SER A 78 5.38 10.76 5.24
CA SER A 78 6.57 11.58 5.48
C SER A 78 6.62 12.82 4.58
N ASP A 79 6.07 12.73 3.36
CA ASP A 79 5.97 13.84 2.43
C ASP A 79 4.65 13.83 1.66
N TYR A 80 4.11 15.03 1.46
CA TYR A 80 2.98 15.30 0.60
C TYR A 80 3.19 16.69 0.03
N SER A 81 3.79 16.78 -1.15
CA SER A 81 4.28 18.04 -1.71
C SER A 81 3.99 18.16 -3.20
N VAL A 82 3.95 19.39 -3.69
CA VAL A 82 3.73 19.67 -5.11
C VAL A 82 5.00 20.27 -5.71
N SER A 83 5.34 19.80 -6.90
CA SER A 83 6.40 20.34 -7.73
C SER A 83 5.91 20.53 -9.18
N THR A 84 6.59 21.40 -9.95
CA THR A 84 6.31 21.54 -11.37
C THR A 84 6.94 20.37 -12.13
N ALA A 85 6.13 19.65 -12.93
CA ALA A 85 6.60 18.52 -13.73
C ALA A 85 6.94 18.92 -15.17
N ALA A 86 6.18 19.84 -15.78
CA ALA A 86 6.39 20.30 -17.14
C ALA A 86 6.02 21.77 -17.32
N ILE A 87 6.77 22.46 -18.18
CA ILE A 87 6.54 23.85 -18.57
C ILE A 87 6.26 23.89 -20.07
N SER A 88 5.20 24.61 -20.48
CA SER A 88 4.86 24.87 -21.88
C SER A 88 4.60 26.36 -22.08
N ASN A 89 5.19 26.95 -23.11
CA ASN A 89 5.06 28.38 -23.42
C ASN A 89 5.37 29.29 -22.21
N GLN A 90 6.43 28.97 -21.43
CA GLN A 90 6.83 29.69 -20.22
C GLN A 90 5.79 29.67 -19.08
N GLN A 91 4.83 28.72 -19.15
CA GLN A 91 3.83 28.49 -18.11
C GLN A 91 3.84 27.04 -17.65
N ASN A 92 3.50 26.81 -16.40
CA ASN A 92 3.33 25.45 -15.88
C ASN A 92 2.20 24.74 -16.65
N ALA A 93 2.50 23.63 -17.27
CA ALA A 93 1.52 22.78 -17.97
C ALA A 93 1.08 21.60 -17.11
N THR A 94 1.99 21.06 -16.31
CA THR A 94 1.76 19.90 -15.44
C THR A 94 2.44 20.12 -14.11
N ASP A 95 1.66 19.91 -13.05
CA ASP A 95 2.17 19.83 -11.69
C ASP A 95 2.24 18.37 -11.27
N ARG A 96 3.07 18.10 -10.27
CA ARG A 96 3.35 16.77 -9.73
C ARG A 96 3.12 16.75 -8.24
N LEU A 97 2.21 15.90 -7.82
CA LEU A 97 2.01 15.60 -6.40
C LEU A 97 2.94 14.45 -6.00
N ASN A 98 3.82 14.70 -5.05
CA ASN A 98 4.73 13.69 -4.50
C ASN A 98 4.15 13.21 -3.16
N VAL A 99 4.06 11.89 -3.00
CA VAL A 99 3.60 11.25 -1.78
C VAL A 99 4.64 10.26 -1.32
N SER A 100 5.12 10.41 -0.09
CA SER A 100 6.07 9.47 0.52
C SER A 100 5.52 8.94 1.84
N VAL A 101 5.72 7.64 2.05
CA VAL A 101 5.30 6.95 3.28
C VAL A 101 6.48 6.16 3.81
N HIS A 102 6.79 6.35 5.09
CA HIS A 102 7.73 5.54 5.83
C HIS A 102 6.99 4.41 6.53
N ILE A 103 7.45 3.17 6.34
CA ILE A 103 6.83 1.96 6.91
C ILE A 103 7.87 1.20 7.74
N THR A 104 7.48 0.78 8.91
CA THR A 104 8.26 -0.05 9.81
C THR A 104 7.55 -1.39 10.01
N LEU A 105 8.29 -2.47 9.82
CA LEU A 105 7.87 -3.84 10.13
C LEU A 105 8.71 -4.36 11.30
N TYR A 106 8.08 -4.63 12.42
CA TYR A 106 8.69 -5.30 13.55
C TYR A 106 8.30 -6.77 13.57
N ASP A 107 9.31 -7.64 13.47
CA ASP A 107 9.19 -9.09 13.63
C ASP A 107 9.53 -9.45 15.07
N LYS A 108 8.52 -9.81 15.85
CA LYS A 108 8.67 -10.13 17.27
C LYS A 108 9.45 -11.42 17.48
N LEU A 109 9.23 -12.44 16.63
CA LEU A 109 9.88 -13.75 16.79
C LEU A 109 11.38 -13.66 16.46
N ALA A 110 11.75 -12.87 15.46
CA ALA A 110 13.14 -12.63 15.10
C ALA A 110 13.78 -11.48 15.89
N ASN A 111 12.97 -10.72 16.65
CA ASN A 111 13.37 -9.47 17.32
C ASN A 111 14.10 -8.51 16.36
N LYS A 112 13.50 -8.30 15.18
CA LYS A 112 14.09 -7.52 14.09
C LYS A 112 13.11 -6.46 13.60
N THR A 113 13.63 -5.25 13.40
CA THR A 113 12.92 -4.14 12.75
C THR A 113 13.45 -3.94 11.36
N SER A 114 12.56 -3.84 10.39
CA SER A 114 12.85 -3.48 9.00
C SER A 114 12.10 -2.21 8.64
N GLU A 115 12.76 -1.30 7.91
CA GLU A 115 12.21 0.00 7.54
C GLU A 115 12.21 0.14 6.03
N TYR A 116 11.15 0.74 5.48
CA TYR A 116 10.97 0.93 4.05
C TYR A 116 10.42 2.32 3.78
N ASP A 117 10.95 2.98 2.77
CA ASP A 117 10.40 4.21 2.22
C ASP A 117 9.75 3.90 0.87
N VAL A 118 8.52 4.37 0.73
CA VAL A 118 7.73 4.26 -0.49
C VAL A 118 7.41 5.66 -0.97
N THR A 119 7.81 5.98 -2.19
CA THR A 119 7.55 7.29 -2.81
C THR A 119 6.92 7.08 -4.17
N HIS A 120 5.80 7.74 -4.42
CA HIS A 120 5.15 7.77 -5.72
C HIS A 120 4.75 9.20 -6.10
N SER A 121 4.75 9.48 -7.40
CA SER A 121 4.43 10.80 -7.93
C SER A 121 3.25 10.72 -8.90
N PHE A 122 2.34 11.67 -8.79
CA PHE A 122 1.10 11.74 -9.57
C PHE A 122 1.04 13.06 -10.31
N ASP A 123 1.10 13.00 -11.64
CA ASP A 123 1.02 14.17 -12.48
C ASP A 123 -0.44 14.61 -12.68
N TYR A 124 -0.68 15.91 -12.64
CA TYR A 124 -1.97 16.51 -12.91
C TYR A 124 -1.84 17.84 -13.65
N SER A 125 -2.91 18.30 -14.29
CA SER A 125 -2.90 19.58 -15.02
C SER A 125 -2.69 20.76 -14.08
N ALA A 126 -1.75 21.63 -14.38
CA ALA A 126 -1.52 22.86 -13.62
C ALA A 126 -2.70 23.85 -13.65
N THR A 127 -3.73 23.58 -14.46
CA THR A 127 -5.01 24.32 -14.41
C THR A 127 -5.91 23.91 -13.27
N GLN A 128 -5.65 22.78 -12.62
CA GLN A 128 -6.35 22.31 -11.42
C GLN A 128 -5.68 22.86 -10.17
N THR A 129 -6.48 23.14 -9.14
CA THR A 129 -5.94 23.36 -7.80
C THR A 129 -5.49 22.04 -7.18
N LEU A 130 -4.67 22.10 -6.12
CA LEU A 130 -4.27 20.91 -5.38
C LEU A 130 -5.48 20.14 -4.83
N GLU A 131 -6.47 20.85 -4.32
CA GLU A 131 -7.70 20.24 -3.79
C GLU A 131 -8.49 19.49 -4.88
N GLN A 132 -8.58 20.06 -6.09
CA GLN A 132 -9.22 19.40 -7.23
C GLN A 132 -8.44 18.16 -7.65
N ALA A 133 -7.11 18.24 -7.69
CA ALA A 133 -6.25 17.11 -8.00
C ALA A 133 -6.34 16.01 -6.94
N GLN A 134 -6.41 16.36 -5.65
CA GLN A 134 -6.61 15.41 -4.56
C GLN A 134 -7.90 14.61 -4.72
N VAL A 135 -8.99 15.24 -5.07
CA VAL A 135 -10.28 14.57 -5.30
C VAL A 135 -10.22 13.66 -6.53
N SER A 136 -9.72 14.19 -7.66
CA SER A 136 -9.68 13.44 -8.93
C SER A 136 -8.67 12.28 -8.93
N LYS A 137 -7.60 12.38 -8.13
CA LYS A 137 -6.52 11.38 -8.04
C LYS A 137 -6.61 10.50 -6.79
N ASN A 138 -7.58 10.70 -5.91
CA ASN A 138 -7.65 10.02 -4.62
C ASN A 138 -7.53 8.50 -4.74
N ASP A 139 -8.34 7.88 -5.59
CA ASP A 139 -8.35 6.42 -5.75
C ASP A 139 -7.04 5.89 -6.33
N GLU A 140 -6.45 6.64 -7.27
CA GLU A 140 -5.14 6.32 -7.86
C GLU A 140 -4.04 6.39 -6.80
N ILE A 141 -4.02 7.44 -5.98
CA ILE A 141 -3.05 7.62 -4.90
C ILE A 141 -3.16 6.47 -3.88
N ILE A 142 -4.36 6.20 -3.39
CA ILE A 142 -4.60 5.15 -2.39
C ILE A 142 -4.23 3.79 -2.93
N SER A 143 -4.62 3.47 -4.17
CA SER A 143 -4.32 2.18 -4.78
C SER A 143 -2.82 1.98 -4.98
N ASN A 144 -2.14 2.93 -5.63
CA ASN A 144 -0.72 2.82 -5.93
C ASN A 144 0.13 2.77 -4.66
N MET A 145 -0.13 3.66 -3.69
CA MET A 145 0.61 3.66 -2.42
C MET A 145 0.39 2.35 -1.65
N THR A 146 -0.84 1.83 -1.62
CA THR A 146 -1.14 0.54 -0.97
C THR A 146 -0.39 -0.60 -1.64
N ASP A 147 -0.38 -0.64 -2.98
CA ASP A 147 0.26 -1.71 -3.75
C ASP A 147 1.78 -1.69 -3.56
N GLU A 148 2.40 -0.51 -3.60
CA GLU A 148 3.84 -0.38 -3.39
C GLU A 148 4.26 -0.71 -1.96
N ILE A 149 3.50 -0.26 -0.95
CA ILE A 149 3.76 -0.63 0.45
C ILE A 149 3.63 -2.15 0.63
N PHE A 150 2.58 -2.74 0.09
CA PHE A 150 2.37 -4.19 0.17
C PHE A 150 3.52 -4.95 -0.48
N ASN A 151 3.95 -4.53 -1.67
CA ASN A 151 5.08 -5.14 -2.36
C ASN A 151 6.38 -5.02 -1.57
N LYS A 152 6.66 -3.86 -0.97
CA LYS A 152 7.85 -3.68 -0.11
C LYS A 152 7.86 -4.58 1.12
N LEU A 153 6.68 -4.80 1.71
CA LEU A 153 6.56 -5.63 2.91
C LEU A 153 6.64 -7.13 2.62
N PHE A 154 6.08 -7.59 1.50
CA PHE A 154 5.79 -9.00 1.26
C PHE A 154 6.46 -9.61 0.04
N SER A 155 7.10 -8.83 -0.81
CA SER A 155 7.83 -9.35 -1.96
C SER A 155 9.33 -9.40 -1.65
N ASN A 156 9.94 -10.56 -1.83
CA ASN A 156 11.39 -10.68 -1.81
C ASN A 156 11.95 -10.15 -3.14
N TRP A 157 12.66 -9.06 -3.05
CA TRP A 157 13.48 -8.52 -4.14
C TRP A 157 14.95 -8.89 -3.95
#